data_83f7728d296fc9e67a49b3a1cc71cdd9
#
_entry.id   83f7728d296fc9e67a49b3a1cc71cdd9
#
_cell.length_a   1.000
_cell.length_b   1.000
_cell.length_c   1.000
_cell.angle_alpha   90.00
_cell.angle_beta   90.00
_cell.angle_gamma   90.00
#
_symmetry.space_group_name_H-M   'P 1'
#
loop_
_entity.id
_entity.type
_entity.pdbx_description
1 polymer ?
#
loop_
_entity_poly.entity_id
_entity_poly.type
_entity_poly.pdbx_seq_one_letter_code
_entity_poly.pdbx_strand_id
1 'polypeptide(L)'
;FFKNQDLLTFNEIEKGGFLGVACEEEEDGLLVKSIVPNSAAAEAGLQAGDVLVKVDDQWVNNREKLTILISSKKPNEEVSIEYKRENTTNRIQLKLGIRSN
;
A
#
# COMPACT_ATOMS: atom_id res chain seq x y z
N PHE A 1 -20.62 -16.87 6.08
CA PHE A 1 -20.64 -16.94 5.50
C PHE A 1 -20.29 -16.94 5.41
N PHE A 2 -19.95 -16.97 5.66
CA PHE A 2 -19.86 -17.10 5.16
C PHE A 2 -19.44 -17.39 5.05
N LYS A 3 -19.46 -17.59 5.36
CA LYS A 3 -18.93 -17.95 4.93
C LYS A 3 -18.65 -18.32 3.93
N ASN A 4 -18.66 -18.73 3.21
CA ASN A 4 -18.23 -19.18 2.05
C ASN A 4 -18.32 -18.27 0.92
N GLN A 5 -19.08 -17.30 0.81
CA GLN A 5 -19.05 -16.27 -0.12
C GLN A 5 -17.80 -15.47 0.00
N ASP A 6 -17.12 -15.63 1.08
CA ASP A 6 -15.84 -14.96 1.30
C ASP A 6 -14.80 -15.38 0.29
N LEU A 7 -14.89 -16.59 -0.21
CA LEU A 7 -13.90 -17.05 -1.18
C LEU A 7 -13.96 -16.26 -2.47
N LEU A 8 -15.14 -15.92 -2.93
CA LEU A 8 -15.25 -15.14 -4.15
C LEU A 8 -14.74 -13.74 -3.96
N THR A 9 -15.07 -13.13 -2.83
CA THR A 9 -14.59 -11.79 -2.54
C THR A 9 -13.07 -11.80 -2.46
N PHE A 10 -12.53 -12.83 -1.85
CA PHE A 10 -11.11 -12.94 -1.68
C PHE A 10 -10.39 -13.00 -3.05
N ASN A 11 -10.94 -13.74 -3.99
CA ASN A 11 -10.37 -13.83 -5.32
C ASN A 11 -10.37 -12.50 -6.03
N GLU A 12 -11.42 -11.72 -5.86
CA GLU A 12 -11.47 -10.39 -6.45
C GLU A 12 -10.37 -9.50 -5.88
N ILE A 13 -10.17 -9.55 -4.58
CA ILE A 13 -9.15 -8.75 -3.94
C ILE A 13 -7.77 -9.13 -4.47
N GLU A 14 -7.55 -10.43 -4.67
CA GLU A 14 -6.23 -10.87 -5.09
C GLU A 14 -5.84 -10.44 -6.48
N LYS A 15 -6.81 -10.01 -7.28
CA LYS A 15 -6.51 -9.55 -8.62
C LYS A 15 -6.03 -8.12 -8.67
N GLY A 16 -6.11 -7.41 -7.56
CA GLY A 16 -5.65 -6.04 -7.52
C GLY A 16 -4.16 -5.94 -7.28
N GLY A 17 -3.63 -4.75 -7.37
CA GLY A 17 -2.24 -4.51 -7.05
C GLY A 17 -1.95 -4.71 -5.57
N PHE A 18 -0.70 -4.89 -5.23
CA PHE A 18 -0.29 -5.16 -3.87
C PHE A 18 0.96 -4.35 -3.52
N LEU A 19 0.87 -3.57 -2.47
CA LEU A 19 1.99 -2.73 -2.04
C LEU A 19 2.87 -3.44 -1.01
N GLY A 20 2.27 -4.04 -0.02
CA GLY A 20 3.02 -4.81 0.96
C GLY A 20 3.45 -4.06 2.21
N VAL A 21 2.58 -3.21 2.75
CA VAL A 21 2.87 -2.48 3.99
C VAL A 21 1.78 -2.73 5.01
N ALA A 22 2.17 -2.74 6.27
CA ALA A 22 1.23 -2.69 7.38
C ALA A 22 1.38 -1.32 8.03
N CYS A 23 0.30 -0.58 8.12
CA CYS A 23 0.33 0.81 8.55
C CYS A 23 -0.56 1.06 9.73
N GLU A 24 -0.24 2.13 10.46
CA GLU A 24 -1.05 2.64 11.55
C GLU A 24 -1.44 4.07 11.21
N GLU A 25 -2.70 4.41 11.47
CA GLU A 25 -3.20 5.75 11.14
C GLU A 25 -2.65 6.79 12.08
N GLU A 26 -2.19 7.89 11.52
CA GLU A 26 -1.71 9.04 12.27
C GLU A 26 -2.27 10.31 11.67
N GLU A 27 -2.09 11.40 12.37
CA GLU A 27 -2.64 12.67 11.95
C GLU A 27 -2.12 13.11 10.59
N ASP A 28 -0.85 12.87 10.34
CA ASP A 28 -0.20 13.37 9.13
C ASP A 28 -0.09 12.34 8.03
N GLY A 29 -0.62 11.14 8.22
CA GLY A 29 -0.52 10.12 7.21
C GLY A 29 -0.57 8.73 7.81
N LEU A 30 0.05 7.78 7.13
CA LEU A 30 0.05 6.39 7.56
C LEU A 30 1.45 5.97 7.95
N LEU A 31 1.66 5.68 9.21
CA LEU A 31 2.97 5.23 9.69
C LEU A 31 3.17 3.77 9.31
N VAL A 32 4.24 3.50 8.60
CA VAL A 32 4.57 2.13 8.20
C VAL A 32 5.12 1.40 9.41
N LYS A 33 4.46 0.34 9.81
CA LYS A 33 4.88 -0.47 10.96
C LYS A 33 5.74 -1.63 10.51
N SER A 34 5.44 -2.20 9.37
CA SER A 34 6.23 -3.31 8.85
C SER A 34 6.07 -3.40 7.34
N ILE A 35 7.03 -4.06 6.71
CA ILE A 35 7.06 -4.24 5.26
C ILE A 35 7.06 -5.75 4.99
N VAL A 36 6.20 -6.17 4.08
CA VAL A 36 6.17 -7.57 3.66
C VAL A 36 7.42 -7.86 2.85
N PRO A 37 8.19 -8.89 3.17
CA PRO A 37 9.41 -9.20 2.39
C PRO A 37 9.07 -9.46 0.93
N ASN A 38 9.93 -8.99 0.04
CA ASN A 38 9.82 -9.21 -1.40
C ASN A 38 8.59 -8.55 -2.02
N SER A 39 7.97 -7.60 -1.32
CA SER A 39 6.84 -6.86 -1.85
C SER A 39 7.32 -5.66 -2.66
N ALA A 40 6.38 -5.00 -3.35
CA ALA A 40 6.69 -3.78 -4.08
C ALA A 40 7.28 -2.73 -3.16
N ALA A 41 6.74 -2.60 -1.94
CA ALA A 41 7.23 -1.63 -0.98
C ALA A 41 8.68 -1.96 -0.58
N ALA A 42 8.97 -3.24 -0.35
CA ALA A 42 10.32 -3.65 0.02
C ALA A 42 11.31 -3.35 -1.11
N GLU A 43 10.93 -3.65 -2.34
CA GLU A 43 11.81 -3.42 -3.48
C GLU A 43 12.03 -1.94 -3.75
N ALA A 44 11.05 -1.12 -3.42
CA ALA A 44 11.17 0.32 -3.61
C ALA A 44 11.98 1.00 -2.51
N GLY A 45 12.27 0.29 -1.43
CA GLY A 45 13.08 0.86 -0.36
C GLY A 45 12.28 1.49 0.76
N LEU A 46 10.99 1.28 0.82
CA LEU A 46 10.20 1.75 1.96
C LEU A 46 10.61 0.99 3.22
N GLN A 47 10.56 1.65 4.35
CA GLN A 47 11.00 1.08 5.62
C GLN A 47 10.01 1.36 6.71
N ALA A 48 10.02 0.53 7.74
CA ALA A 48 9.26 0.81 8.94
C ALA A 48 9.72 2.17 9.50
N GLY A 49 8.75 2.97 9.91
CA GLY A 49 9.02 4.32 10.38
C GLY A 49 8.73 5.39 9.35
N ASP A 50 8.63 5.03 8.07
CA ASP A 50 8.21 5.99 7.05
C ASP A 50 6.74 6.35 7.26
N VAL A 51 6.36 7.57 6.89
CA VAL A 51 4.97 8.00 6.97
C VAL A 51 4.48 8.25 5.55
N LEU A 52 3.53 7.45 5.09
CA LEU A 52 2.96 7.63 3.76
C LEU A 52 1.99 8.79 3.79
N VAL A 53 2.15 9.73 2.86
CA VAL A 53 1.37 10.95 2.83
C VAL A 53 0.44 11.00 1.63
N LYS A 54 0.94 10.63 0.46
CA LYS A 54 0.15 10.65 -0.77
C LYS A 54 0.40 9.42 -1.62
N VAL A 55 -0.62 9.02 -2.34
CA VAL A 55 -0.52 7.98 -3.37
C VAL A 55 -1.13 8.57 -4.62
N ASP A 56 -0.33 8.68 -5.70
CA ASP A 56 -0.75 9.29 -6.96
C ASP A 56 -1.38 10.66 -6.73
N ASP A 57 -0.72 11.47 -5.88
CA ASP A 57 -1.13 12.82 -5.56
C ASP A 57 -2.43 12.91 -4.76
N GLN A 58 -2.91 11.82 -4.24
CA GLN A 58 -4.07 11.83 -3.33
C GLN A 58 -3.62 11.59 -1.91
N TRP A 59 -4.10 12.42 -1.00
CA TRP A 59 -3.74 12.29 0.42
C TRP A 59 -4.25 10.97 0.97
N VAL A 60 -3.43 10.30 1.78
CA VAL A 60 -3.83 9.09 2.47
C VAL A 60 -3.56 9.27 3.95
N ASN A 61 -4.63 9.30 4.74
CA ASN A 61 -4.50 9.40 6.19
C ASN A 61 -5.32 8.33 6.88
N ASN A 62 -5.84 7.37 6.12
CA ASN A 62 -6.46 6.21 6.73
C ASN A 62 -6.18 4.99 5.86
N ARG A 63 -6.23 3.82 6.51
CA ARG A 63 -5.84 2.60 5.84
C ARG A 63 -6.83 2.18 4.75
N GLU A 64 -8.09 2.50 4.95
CA GLU A 64 -9.09 2.14 3.95
C GLU A 64 -8.82 2.85 2.64
N LYS A 65 -8.50 4.14 2.69
CA LYS A 65 -8.23 4.89 1.48
C LYS A 65 -6.99 4.34 0.76
N LEU A 66 -5.95 4.01 1.52
CA LEU A 66 -4.77 3.41 0.91
C LEU A 66 -5.13 2.09 0.24
N THR A 67 -5.89 1.24 0.91
CA THR A 67 -6.28 -0.03 0.35
C THR A 67 -7.09 0.15 -0.94
N ILE A 68 -8.02 1.09 -0.94
CA ILE A 68 -8.83 1.33 -2.13
C ILE A 68 -7.96 1.82 -3.29
N LEU A 69 -7.07 2.77 -3.03
CA LEU A 69 -6.23 3.31 -4.09
C LEU A 69 -5.32 2.25 -4.68
N ILE A 70 -4.72 1.43 -3.82
CA ILE A 70 -3.79 0.40 -4.29
C ILE A 70 -4.54 -0.74 -4.98
N SER A 71 -5.65 -1.21 -4.40
CA SER A 71 -6.35 -2.37 -4.96
C SER A 71 -7.12 -2.02 -6.23
N SER A 72 -7.37 -0.74 -6.49
CA SER A 72 -8.02 -0.35 -7.74
C SER A 72 -7.04 -0.36 -8.90
N LYS A 73 -5.75 -0.50 -8.63
CA LYS A 73 -4.75 -0.58 -9.68
C LYS A 73 -4.48 -2.03 -10.02
N LYS A 74 -3.94 -2.24 -11.21
CA LYS A 74 -3.64 -3.59 -11.67
C LYS A 74 -2.25 -4.00 -11.22
N PRO A 75 -1.99 -5.32 -11.13
CA PRO A 75 -0.63 -5.77 -10.89
C PRO A 75 0.31 -5.21 -11.95
N ASN A 76 1.52 -4.87 -11.54
CA ASN A 76 2.56 -4.27 -12.38
C ASN A 76 2.27 -2.84 -12.81
N GLU A 77 1.19 -2.25 -12.36
CA GLU A 77 0.90 -0.85 -12.66
C GLU A 77 1.78 0.02 -11.77
N GLU A 78 2.25 1.13 -12.30
CA GLU A 78 3.10 2.04 -11.52
C GLU A 78 2.26 2.96 -10.66
N VAL A 79 2.79 3.28 -9.49
CA VAL A 79 2.16 4.19 -8.56
C VAL A 79 3.23 5.08 -7.97
N SER A 80 2.86 6.33 -7.72
CA SER A 80 3.75 7.31 -7.11
C SER A 80 3.40 7.41 -5.63
N ILE A 81 4.39 7.32 -4.77
CA ILE A 81 4.17 7.41 -3.33
C ILE A 81 5.01 8.54 -2.77
N GLU A 82 4.36 9.43 -2.03
CA GLU A 82 5.06 10.48 -1.31
C GLU A 82 5.06 10.10 0.17
N TYR A 83 6.23 10.11 0.77
CA TYR A 83 6.37 9.69 2.16
C TYR A 83 7.39 10.56 2.87
N LYS A 84 7.31 10.59 4.18
CA LYS A 84 8.27 11.31 5.01
C LYS A 84 9.17 10.33 5.74
N ARG A 85 10.45 10.62 5.73
CA ARG A 85 11.44 9.88 6.49
C ARG A 85 12.32 10.90 7.20
N GLU A 86 12.34 10.86 8.54
CA GLU A 86 13.14 11.78 9.33
C GLU A 86 12.86 13.24 8.95
N ASN A 87 11.58 13.56 8.87
CA ASN A 87 11.10 14.91 8.55
C ASN A 87 11.43 15.40 7.13
N THR A 88 11.91 14.51 6.28
CA THR A 88 12.19 14.84 4.88
C THR A 88 11.13 14.19 4.01
N THR A 89 10.55 14.98 3.12
CA THR A 89 9.55 14.47 2.19
C THR A 89 10.25 13.88 0.98
N ASN A 90 9.89 12.66 0.64
CA ASN A 90 10.46 11.95 -0.48
C ASN A 90 9.35 11.45 -1.39
N ARG A 91 9.68 11.18 -2.63
CA ARG A 91 8.73 10.66 -3.59
C ARG A 91 9.39 9.54 -4.37
N ILE A 92 8.67 8.43 -4.51
CA ILE A 92 9.18 7.30 -5.29
C ILE A 92 8.09 6.82 -6.23
N GLN A 93 8.52 6.19 -7.31
CA GLN A 93 7.60 5.47 -8.19
C GLN A 93 7.95 4.00 -8.11
N LEU A 94 6.94 3.17 -8.04
CA LEU A 94 7.17 1.74 -7.95
C LEU A 94 6.10 1.00 -8.72
N LYS A 95 6.37 -0.25 -9.04
CA LYS A 95 5.39 -1.11 -9.67
C LYS A 95 4.75 -1.98 -8.61
N LEU A 96 3.44 -2.02 -8.61
CA LEU A 96 2.73 -2.84 -7.65
C LEU A 96 2.94 -4.31 -7.98
N GLY A 97 3.03 -5.12 -6.94
CA GLY A 97 3.14 -6.56 -7.12
C GLY A 97 1.78 -7.20 -7.30
N ILE A 98 1.79 -8.52 -7.33
CA ILE A 98 0.58 -9.31 -7.39
C ILE A 98 0.36 -9.89 -6.00
N ARG A 99 -0.84 -9.70 -5.47
CA ARG A 99 -1.14 -10.29 -4.18
C ARG A 99 -1.25 -11.79 -4.34
N SER A 100 -0.45 -12.53 -3.59
CA SER A 100 -0.49 -13.97 -3.69
C SER A 100 -0.92 -14.59 -2.37
N ASN A 101 -1.40 -15.79 -2.45
CA ASN A 101 -1.90 -16.52 -1.30
C ASN A 101 -0.84 -17.35 -0.66
#